data_c0636b9a315b85a4963ff8b8fb7c5950
#
_entry.id   c0636b9a315b85a4963ff8b8fb7c5950
#
_cell.length_a   1.000
_cell.length_b   1.000
_cell.length_c   1.000
_cell.angle_alpha   90.00
_cell.angle_beta   90.00
_cell.angle_gamma   90.00
#
_symmetry.space_group_name_H-M   'P 1'
#
loop_
_entity.id
_entity.type
_entity.pdbx_description
1 polymer ?
#
loop_
_entity_poly.entity_id
_entity_poly.type
_entity_poly.pdbx_seq_one_letter_code
_entity_poly.pdbx_strand_id
1 'polypeptide(L)'
;MLIEQLEQLLIDFQYDNNFTSSDMEKLKGDDIDQILTLFLPLEGEKYEKIASVAVRTIMRLIDVDLCVGRGYLAKRREIQNGALQEVEGKMGFATGMVGRGNALCNLASTYGQEIFNTIDEDALDAVGEVVNCINGLVATSMEHVDNTLELCPPEFSVEAEAVSSEEMLILPLRVLGKKIDFVITIGNKLELK
;
A
#
# COMPACT_ATOMS: atom_id res chain seq x y z
N MET A 1 -17.94 22.88 -16.39
CA MET A 1 -17.73 23.04 -14.92
C MET A 1 -17.05 21.82 -14.30
N LEU A 2 -17.62 20.60 -14.37
CA LEU A 2 -16.99 19.40 -13.80
C LEU A 2 -15.68 19.01 -14.52
N ILE A 3 -15.66 19.09 -15.85
CA ILE A 3 -14.48 18.76 -16.68
C ILE A 3 -13.36 19.78 -16.45
N GLU A 4 -13.68 21.07 -16.39
CA GLU A 4 -12.72 22.14 -16.13
C GLU A 4 -12.09 22.01 -14.72
N GLN A 5 -12.86 21.56 -13.72
CA GLN A 5 -12.37 21.30 -12.38
C GLN A 5 -11.43 20.09 -12.33
N LEU A 6 -11.72 19.03 -13.09
CA LEU A 6 -10.85 17.85 -13.20
C LEU A 6 -9.57 18.19 -13.97
N GLU A 7 -9.63 18.99 -15.02
CA GLU A 7 -8.45 19.46 -15.74
C GLU A 7 -7.55 20.32 -14.84
N GLN A 8 -8.13 21.23 -14.04
CA GLN A 8 -7.35 22.04 -13.11
C GLN A 8 -6.70 21.19 -12.01
N LEU A 9 -7.43 20.22 -11.45
CA LEU A 9 -6.90 19.27 -10.48
C LEU A 9 -5.72 18.46 -11.03
N LEU A 10 -5.80 18.03 -12.30
CA LEU A 10 -4.70 17.31 -12.96
C LEU A 10 -3.49 18.22 -13.19
N ILE A 11 -3.70 19.48 -13.54
CA ILE A 11 -2.61 20.46 -13.69
C ILE A 11 -1.93 20.71 -12.37
N ASP A 12 -2.69 20.95 -11.29
CA ASP A 12 -2.15 21.15 -9.95
C ASP A 12 -1.38 19.91 -9.50
N PHE A 13 -1.92 18.72 -9.74
CA PHE A 13 -1.26 17.43 -9.43
C PHE A 13 0.03 17.25 -10.24
N GLN A 14 0.09 17.69 -11.49
CA GLN A 14 1.30 17.67 -12.31
C GLN A 14 2.41 18.54 -11.69
N TYR A 15 2.09 19.76 -11.26
CA TYR A 15 3.07 20.64 -10.64
C TYR A 15 3.61 20.08 -9.34
N ASP A 16 2.76 19.52 -8.51
CA ASP A 16 3.15 18.93 -7.23
C ASP A 16 4.03 17.69 -7.39
N ASN A 17 3.88 16.94 -8.51
CA ASN A 17 4.58 15.68 -8.74
C ASN A 17 5.64 15.72 -9.86
N ASN A 18 5.84 16.85 -10.53
CA ASN A 18 6.78 16.99 -11.65
C ASN A 18 6.53 15.99 -12.80
N PHE A 19 5.28 15.72 -13.13
CA PHE A 19 4.92 14.87 -14.26
C PHE A 19 5.09 15.57 -15.59
N THR A 20 5.57 14.81 -16.59
CA THR A 20 5.65 15.28 -17.99
C THR A 20 4.27 15.26 -18.66
N SER A 21 4.16 15.89 -19.83
CA SER A 21 2.92 15.80 -20.62
C SER A 21 2.57 14.35 -21.01
N SER A 22 3.57 13.49 -21.24
CA SER A 22 3.35 12.07 -21.52
C SER A 22 2.81 11.33 -20.30
N ASP A 23 3.31 11.68 -19.10
CA ASP A 23 2.82 11.09 -17.85
C ASP A 23 1.36 11.50 -17.59
N MET A 24 1.01 12.74 -17.91
CA MET A 24 -0.37 13.23 -17.80
C MET A 24 -1.34 12.48 -18.72
N GLU A 25 -0.90 12.07 -19.92
CA GLU A 25 -1.72 11.22 -20.79
C GLU A 25 -1.94 9.82 -20.19
N LYS A 26 -0.92 9.23 -19.55
CA LYS A 26 -1.08 7.95 -18.81
C LYS A 26 -2.05 8.09 -17.64
N LEU A 27 -1.97 9.21 -16.89
CA LEU A 27 -2.86 9.49 -15.75
C LEU A 27 -4.34 9.65 -16.16
N LYS A 28 -4.63 10.02 -17.41
CA LYS A 28 -5.99 10.09 -17.94
C LYS A 28 -6.53 8.73 -18.39
N GLY A 29 -5.68 7.74 -18.51
CA GLY A 29 -6.08 6.37 -18.87
C GLY A 29 -6.68 5.60 -17.69
N ASP A 30 -7.18 4.42 -17.96
CA ASP A 30 -7.84 3.51 -17.00
C ASP A 30 -6.91 2.35 -16.61
N ASP A 31 -5.70 2.32 -17.16
CA ASP A 31 -4.72 1.28 -16.88
C ASP A 31 -3.95 1.60 -15.59
N ILE A 32 -4.43 1.03 -14.48
CA ILE A 32 -3.84 1.22 -13.15
C ILE A 32 -2.37 0.79 -13.13
N ASP A 33 -1.98 -0.23 -13.88
CA ASP A 33 -0.60 -0.71 -13.89
C ASP A 33 0.32 0.35 -14.52
N GLN A 34 -0.07 0.92 -15.64
CA GLN A 34 0.67 2.03 -16.26
C GLN A 34 0.70 3.29 -15.38
N ILE A 35 -0.41 3.59 -14.71
CA ILE A 35 -0.48 4.74 -13.79
C ILE A 35 0.48 4.52 -12.62
N LEU A 36 0.49 3.35 -12.01
CA LEU A 36 1.33 3.06 -10.85
C LEU A 36 2.83 3.15 -11.15
N THR A 37 3.26 2.81 -12.37
CA THR A 37 4.68 2.97 -12.74
C THR A 37 5.19 4.40 -12.58
N LEU A 38 4.30 5.40 -12.67
CA LEU A 38 4.66 6.81 -12.47
C LEU A 38 4.93 7.17 -11.00
N PHE A 39 4.45 6.34 -10.08
CA PHE A 39 4.58 6.55 -8.64
C PHE A 39 5.68 5.68 -8.02
N LEU A 40 6.17 4.67 -8.73
CA LEU A 40 7.25 3.83 -8.24
C LEU A 40 8.62 4.47 -8.53
N PRO A 41 9.63 4.27 -7.65
CA PRO A 41 11.00 4.68 -7.95
C PRO A 41 11.56 3.84 -9.11
N LEU A 42 12.62 4.33 -9.79
CA LEU A 42 13.23 3.64 -10.94
C LEU A 42 13.68 2.21 -10.61
N GLU A 43 14.15 1.97 -9.39
CA GLU A 43 14.54 0.65 -8.89
C GLU A 43 13.36 -0.14 -8.31
N GLY A 44 12.14 0.38 -8.42
CA GLY A 44 10.93 -0.17 -7.84
C GLY A 44 10.20 -1.20 -8.71
N GLU A 45 10.67 -1.49 -9.92
CA GLU A 45 10.01 -2.38 -10.89
C GLU A 45 9.66 -3.76 -10.29
N LYS A 46 10.54 -4.32 -9.45
CA LYS A 46 10.30 -5.60 -8.80
C LYS A 46 9.06 -5.61 -7.88
N TYR A 47 8.62 -4.45 -7.39
CA TYR A 47 7.45 -4.30 -6.50
C TYR A 47 6.14 -4.01 -7.26
N GLU A 48 6.21 -3.73 -8.55
CA GLU A 48 5.08 -3.24 -9.36
C GLU A 48 3.86 -4.16 -9.25
N LYS A 49 4.07 -5.46 -9.40
CA LYS A 49 2.97 -6.43 -9.34
C LYS A 49 2.26 -6.43 -7.98
N ILE A 50 3.01 -6.39 -6.88
CA ILE A 50 2.43 -6.36 -5.53
C ILE A 50 1.72 -5.03 -5.30
N ALA A 51 2.35 -3.92 -5.66
CA ALA A 51 1.76 -2.59 -5.53
C ALA A 51 0.45 -2.45 -6.33
N SER A 52 0.42 -2.97 -7.56
CA SER A 52 -0.77 -2.96 -8.41
C SER A 52 -1.92 -3.77 -7.79
N VAL A 53 -1.66 -4.99 -7.36
CA VAL A 53 -2.67 -5.82 -6.70
C VAL A 53 -3.15 -5.15 -5.43
N ALA A 54 -2.25 -4.57 -4.62
CA ALA A 54 -2.61 -3.88 -3.39
C ALA A 54 -3.52 -2.68 -3.66
N VAL A 55 -3.15 -1.77 -4.56
CA VAL A 55 -3.95 -0.59 -4.89
C VAL A 55 -5.33 -0.98 -5.42
N ARG A 56 -5.40 -1.94 -6.36
CA ARG A 56 -6.67 -2.46 -6.88
C ARG A 56 -7.55 -3.07 -5.79
N THR A 57 -6.94 -3.79 -4.85
CA THR A 57 -7.64 -4.43 -3.74
C THR A 57 -8.19 -3.37 -2.79
N ILE A 58 -7.38 -2.40 -2.39
CA ILE A 58 -7.80 -1.29 -1.53
C ILE A 58 -8.96 -0.53 -2.17
N MET A 59 -8.86 -0.19 -3.46
CA MET A 59 -9.93 0.49 -4.20
C MET A 59 -11.24 -0.30 -4.20
N ARG A 60 -11.19 -1.63 -4.23
CA ARG A 60 -12.39 -2.49 -4.20
C ARG A 60 -12.96 -2.68 -2.81
N LEU A 61 -12.10 -2.78 -1.79
CA LEU A 61 -12.52 -3.04 -0.41
C LEU A 61 -13.08 -1.80 0.27
N ILE A 62 -12.57 -0.62 -0.10
CA ILE A 62 -12.82 0.59 0.67
C ILE A 62 -13.82 1.52 -0.04
N ASP A 63 -14.00 1.40 -1.36
CA ASP A 63 -14.93 2.22 -2.20
C ASP A 63 -14.92 3.72 -1.83
N VAL A 64 -13.72 4.27 -1.57
CA VAL A 64 -13.53 5.65 -1.15
C VAL A 64 -12.32 6.27 -1.84
N ASP A 65 -12.16 7.57 -1.69
CA ASP A 65 -11.05 8.34 -2.24
C ASP A 65 -9.69 7.77 -1.78
N LEU A 66 -9.03 7.10 -2.71
CA LEU A 66 -7.66 6.64 -2.57
C LEU A 66 -6.74 7.51 -3.43
N CYS A 67 -5.77 8.18 -2.80
CA CYS A 67 -4.69 8.84 -3.53
C CYS A 67 -3.39 8.08 -3.30
N VAL A 68 -2.62 7.89 -4.36
CA VAL A 68 -1.30 7.27 -4.32
C VAL A 68 -0.24 8.37 -4.40
N GLY A 69 0.71 8.36 -3.47
CA GLY A 69 1.88 9.24 -3.48
C GLY A 69 3.08 8.59 -4.16
N ARG A 70 4.15 9.37 -4.36
CA ARG A 70 5.40 8.81 -4.89
C ARG A 70 6.03 7.84 -3.90
N GLY A 71 6.23 6.61 -4.33
CA GLY A 71 6.96 5.59 -3.60
C GLY A 71 8.46 5.90 -3.52
N TYR A 72 9.09 5.39 -2.50
CA TYR A 72 10.53 5.49 -2.29
C TYR A 72 11.06 4.22 -1.62
N LEU A 73 12.37 4.01 -1.75
CA LEU A 73 13.05 2.87 -1.15
C LEU A 73 13.70 3.29 0.18
N ALA A 74 13.56 2.44 1.19
CA ALA A 74 14.17 2.63 2.51
C ALA A 74 14.46 1.29 3.18
N LYS A 75 15.44 1.27 4.10
CA LYS A 75 15.72 0.08 4.94
C LYS A 75 15.00 0.12 6.27
N ARG A 76 14.46 1.28 6.63
CA ARG A 76 13.80 1.53 7.92
C ARG A 76 12.60 2.44 7.74
N ARG A 77 11.55 2.16 8.50
CA ARG A 77 10.38 3.02 8.59
C ARG A 77 9.85 3.02 10.02
N GLU A 78 9.83 4.19 10.65
CA GLU A 78 9.13 4.34 11.93
C GLU A 78 7.64 4.05 11.78
N ILE A 79 7.12 3.21 12.66
CA ILE A 79 5.73 2.80 12.72
C ILE A 79 5.20 3.23 14.07
N GLN A 80 4.19 4.06 14.06
CA GLN A 80 3.45 4.35 15.28
C GLN A 80 2.36 3.29 15.49
N ASN A 81 1.69 2.90 14.41
CA ASN A 81 0.72 1.81 14.39
C ASN A 81 0.83 1.07 13.06
N GLY A 82 0.70 -0.24 13.06
CA GLY A 82 0.78 -1.01 11.83
C GLY A 82 0.34 -2.47 11.97
N ALA A 83 -0.05 -3.02 10.83
CA ALA A 83 -0.24 -4.45 10.64
C ALA A 83 0.63 -4.90 9.47
N LEU A 84 1.44 -5.94 9.70
CA LEU A 84 2.35 -6.50 8.72
C LEU A 84 2.10 -7.99 8.58
N GLN A 85 2.35 -8.53 7.40
CA GLN A 85 2.18 -9.96 7.16
C GLN A 85 3.28 -10.47 6.23
N GLU A 86 3.92 -11.56 6.62
CA GLU A 86 4.86 -12.30 5.79
C GLU A 86 4.12 -13.36 4.95
N VAL A 87 4.60 -13.54 3.74
CA VAL A 87 4.18 -14.62 2.83
C VAL A 87 5.42 -15.44 2.51
N GLU A 88 5.47 -16.64 3.05
CA GLU A 88 6.60 -17.54 2.86
C GLU A 88 6.54 -18.27 1.53
N GLY A 89 7.70 -18.60 0.98
CA GLY A 89 7.84 -19.34 -0.27
C GLY A 89 9.13 -19.02 -1.00
N LYS A 90 9.35 -19.65 -2.14
CA LYS A 90 10.57 -19.46 -2.94
C LYS A 90 10.73 -17.99 -3.42
N MET A 91 9.63 -17.34 -3.71
CA MET A 91 9.54 -15.92 -4.01
C MET A 91 8.68 -15.22 -2.95
N GLY A 92 9.03 -15.46 -1.68
CA GLY A 92 8.32 -14.88 -0.54
C GLY A 92 8.42 -13.35 -0.52
N PHE A 93 7.49 -12.74 0.15
CA PHE A 93 7.44 -11.29 0.32
C PHE A 93 6.78 -10.96 1.67
N ALA A 94 6.89 -9.72 2.10
CA ALA A 94 6.09 -9.23 3.20
C ALA A 94 5.48 -7.89 2.84
N THR A 95 4.27 -7.63 3.32
CA THR A 95 3.62 -6.34 3.17
C THR A 95 3.05 -5.85 4.48
N GLY A 96 2.72 -4.56 4.54
CA GLY A 96 2.05 -4.00 5.69
C GLY A 96 1.42 -2.65 5.43
N MET A 97 0.43 -2.33 6.26
CA MET A 97 -0.16 -1.00 6.37
C MET A 97 0.32 -0.35 7.64
N VAL A 98 0.91 0.82 7.51
CA VAL A 98 1.46 1.55 8.66
C VAL A 98 0.98 3.00 8.66
N GLY A 99 0.73 3.55 9.85
CA GLY A 99 0.21 4.90 9.99
C GLY A 99 0.65 5.58 11.28
N ARG A 100 0.35 6.89 11.40
CA ARG A 100 0.61 7.67 12.60
C ARG A 100 -0.69 8.10 13.25
N GLY A 101 -0.72 8.14 14.59
CA GLY A 101 -1.93 8.48 15.35
C GLY A 101 -3.11 7.61 14.89
N ASN A 102 -4.24 8.23 14.65
CA ASN A 102 -5.47 7.55 14.23
C ASN A 102 -5.58 7.40 12.69
N ALA A 103 -4.46 7.39 11.95
CA ALA A 103 -4.53 7.35 10.49
C ALA A 103 -5.15 6.06 9.95
N LEU A 104 -4.92 4.94 10.63
CA LEU A 104 -5.47 3.63 10.25
C LEU A 104 -6.94 3.44 10.66
N CYS A 105 -7.49 4.27 11.57
CA CYS A 105 -8.89 4.15 11.99
C CYS A 105 -9.87 4.26 10.82
N ASN A 106 -9.60 5.15 9.85
CA ASN A 106 -10.47 5.30 8.69
C ASN A 106 -10.47 4.04 7.82
N LEU A 107 -9.31 3.43 7.63
CA LEU A 107 -9.17 2.16 6.90
C LEU A 107 -9.92 1.05 7.63
N ALA A 108 -9.64 0.89 8.94
CA ALA A 108 -10.29 -0.09 9.79
C ALA A 108 -11.82 0.08 9.79
N SER A 109 -12.29 1.32 9.97
CA SER A 109 -13.74 1.62 10.03
C SER A 109 -14.47 1.30 8.73
N THR A 110 -13.83 1.63 7.60
CA THR A 110 -14.45 1.37 6.30
C THR A 110 -14.49 -0.12 5.99
N TYR A 111 -13.43 -0.85 6.29
CA TYR A 111 -13.36 -2.29 6.06
C TYR A 111 -14.24 -3.07 7.04
N GLY A 112 -14.14 -2.78 8.34
CA GLY A 112 -14.89 -3.46 9.40
C GLY A 112 -16.37 -3.09 9.46
N GLN A 113 -16.80 -2.04 8.71
CA GLN A 113 -18.16 -1.48 8.78
C GLN A 113 -18.55 -1.07 10.21
N GLU A 114 -17.57 -0.67 11.00
CA GLU A 114 -17.70 -0.23 12.38
C GLU A 114 -16.86 1.06 12.59
N ILE A 115 -17.23 1.87 13.60
CA ILE A 115 -16.54 3.14 13.85
C ILE A 115 -15.41 2.94 14.85
N PHE A 116 -14.17 3.01 14.38
CA PHE A 116 -12.97 3.05 15.22
C PHE A 116 -12.49 4.49 15.37
N ASN A 117 -12.47 5.01 16.60
CA ASN A 117 -11.98 6.36 16.91
C ASN A 117 -10.53 6.36 17.41
N THR A 118 -10.06 5.22 17.89
CA THR A 118 -8.70 4.97 18.40
C THR A 118 -8.13 3.72 17.76
N ILE A 119 -6.80 3.61 17.77
CA ILE A 119 -6.14 2.37 17.37
C ILE A 119 -6.05 1.47 18.60
N ASP A 120 -6.89 0.45 18.63
CA ASP A 120 -6.91 -0.64 19.59
C ASP A 120 -6.72 -1.99 18.87
N GLU A 121 -6.83 -3.09 19.58
CA GLU A 121 -6.69 -4.43 19.02
C GLU A 121 -7.68 -4.68 17.89
N ASP A 122 -8.95 -4.31 18.07
CA ASP A 122 -10.00 -4.56 17.08
C ASP A 122 -9.75 -3.74 15.79
N ALA A 123 -9.29 -2.48 15.93
CA ALA A 123 -8.92 -1.65 14.79
C ALA A 123 -7.70 -2.22 14.04
N LEU A 124 -6.70 -2.73 14.76
CA LEU A 124 -5.52 -3.36 14.15
C LEU A 124 -5.87 -4.70 13.50
N ASP A 125 -6.76 -5.48 14.08
CA ASP A 125 -7.29 -6.70 13.48
C ASP A 125 -7.96 -6.40 12.14
N ALA A 126 -8.82 -5.38 12.08
CA ALA A 126 -9.46 -4.97 10.83
C ALA A 126 -8.43 -4.54 9.76
N VAL A 127 -7.36 -3.82 10.15
CA VAL A 127 -6.25 -3.49 9.24
C VAL A 127 -5.49 -4.74 8.80
N GLY A 128 -5.25 -5.68 9.72
CA GLY A 128 -4.61 -6.97 9.44
C GLY A 128 -5.38 -7.78 8.40
N GLU A 129 -6.70 -7.80 8.51
CA GLU A 129 -7.54 -8.47 7.51
C GLU A 129 -7.48 -7.82 6.13
N VAL A 130 -7.34 -6.48 6.04
CA VAL A 130 -7.07 -5.81 4.76
C VAL A 130 -5.74 -6.29 4.17
N VAL A 131 -4.68 -6.34 4.98
CA VAL A 131 -3.36 -6.83 4.56
C VAL A 131 -3.45 -8.30 4.12
N ASN A 132 -4.15 -9.12 4.88
CA ASN A 132 -4.39 -10.55 4.57
C ASN A 132 -5.12 -10.72 3.24
N CYS A 133 -6.16 -9.95 2.97
CA CYS A 133 -6.86 -9.95 1.68
C CYS A 133 -5.95 -9.57 0.52
N ILE A 134 -5.13 -8.52 0.69
CA ILE A 134 -4.15 -8.10 -0.32
C ILE A 134 -3.18 -9.24 -0.60
N ASN A 135 -2.57 -9.80 0.43
CA ASN A 135 -1.54 -10.83 0.31
C ASN A 135 -2.09 -12.13 -0.29
N GLY A 136 -3.32 -12.51 0.04
CA GLY A 136 -3.99 -13.65 -0.59
C GLY A 136 -4.16 -13.48 -2.10
N LEU A 137 -4.56 -12.29 -2.55
CA LEU A 137 -4.68 -11.97 -3.98
C LEU A 137 -3.31 -11.87 -4.67
N VAL A 138 -2.30 -11.29 -4.00
CA VAL A 138 -0.92 -11.26 -4.51
C VAL A 138 -0.40 -12.69 -4.66
N ALA A 139 -0.49 -13.52 -3.62
CA ALA A 139 -0.05 -14.90 -3.63
C ALA A 139 -0.70 -15.65 -4.80
N THR A 140 -2.03 -15.60 -4.91
CA THR A 140 -2.77 -16.22 -6.03
C THR A 140 -2.28 -15.74 -7.39
N SER A 141 -1.94 -14.43 -7.52
CA SER A 141 -1.44 -13.88 -8.79
C SER A 141 0.00 -14.27 -9.12
N MET A 142 0.77 -14.69 -8.11
CA MET A 142 2.19 -15.07 -8.24
C MET A 142 2.43 -16.58 -8.18
N GLU A 143 1.41 -17.37 -7.81
CA GLU A 143 1.52 -18.82 -7.76
C GLU A 143 1.75 -19.42 -9.16
N HIS A 144 2.75 -20.27 -9.25
CA HIS A 144 3.05 -21.14 -10.36
C HIS A 144 3.37 -22.53 -9.82
N VAL A 145 3.42 -23.55 -10.69
CA VAL A 145 3.65 -24.95 -10.31
C VAL A 145 4.87 -25.15 -9.39
N ASP A 146 5.87 -24.26 -9.50
CA ASP A 146 7.12 -24.34 -8.73
C ASP A 146 7.23 -23.31 -7.60
N ASN A 147 6.18 -22.54 -7.34
CA ASN A 147 6.18 -21.48 -6.31
C ASN A 147 4.88 -21.52 -5.52
N THR A 148 4.88 -22.32 -4.46
CA THR A 148 3.80 -22.31 -3.46
C THR A 148 4.08 -21.20 -2.48
N LEU A 149 3.09 -20.36 -2.22
CA LEU A 149 3.15 -19.25 -1.26
C LEU A 149 2.20 -19.54 -0.10
N GLU A 150 2.68 -19.35 1.13
CA GLU A 150 1.92 -19.58 2.35
C GLU A 150 1.86 -18.29 3.17
N LEU A 151 0.64 -17.86 3.52
CA LEU A 151 0.42 -16.67 4.32
C LEU A 151 0.66 -16.98 5.80
N CYS A 152 1.56 -16.22 6.43
CA CYS A 152 1.72 -16.24 7.88
C CYS A 152 0.59 -15.41 8.53
N PRO A 153 0.32 -15.59 9.84
CA PRO A 153 -0.58 -14.70 10.56
C PRO A 153 -0.08 -13.24 10.52
N PRO A 154 -0.96 -12.24 10.43
CA PRO A 154 -0.58 -10.84 10.55
C PRO A 154 0.07 -10.54 11.91
N GLU A 155 1.09 -9.70 11.92
CA GLU A 155 1.71 -9.16 13.12
C GLU A 155 1.29 -7.70 13.32
N PHE A 156 0.91 -7.36 14.55
CA PHE A 156 0.47 -6.01 14.91
C PHE A 156 1.53 -5.30 15.73
N SER A 157 1.67 -4.00 15.51
CA SER A 157 2.64 -3.21 16.24
C SER A 157 2.12 -1.83 16.58
N VAL A 158 2.44 -1.42 17.80
CA VAL A 158 2.28 -0.06 18.30
C VAL A 158 3.66 0.42 18.76
N GLU A 159 4.12 1.56 18.23
CA GLU A 159 5.44 2.13 18.52
C GLU A 159 6.61 1.19 18.21
N ALA A 160 6.83 0.91 16.93
CA ALA A 160 7.92 0.08 16.44
C ALA A 160 8.61 0.73 15.23
N GLU A 161 9.67 0.09 14.78
CA GLU A 161 10.34 0.38 13.52
C GLU A 161 10.28 -0.85 12.61
N ALA A 162 9.74 -0.68 11.39
CA ALA A 162 9.89 -1.67 10.35
C ALA A 162 11.32 -1.62 9.80
N VAL A 163 12.01 -2.73 9.86
CA VAL A 163 13.40 -2.87 9.41
C VAL A 163 13.51 -4.03 8.44
N SER A 164 14.22 -3.82 7.35
CA SER A 164 14.56 -4.87 6.39
C SER A 164 16.05 -4.88 6.13
N SER A 165 16.63 -6.06 5.90
CA SER A 165 18.04 -6.22 5.53
C SER A 165 18.37 -5.55 4.20
N GLU A 166 17.40 -5.51 3.29
CA GLU A 166 17.49 -4.80 2.01
C GLU A 166 16.49 -3.65 1.97
N GLU A 167 16.47 -2.94 0.86
CA GLU A 167 15.49 -1.86 0.67
C GLU A 167 14.09 -2.41 0.50
N MET A 168 13.16 -1.79 1.18
CA MET A 168 11.71 -2.00 1.05
C MET A 168 11.10 -0.83 0.28
N LEU A 169 10.06 -1.09 -0.48
CA LEU A 169 9.25 -0.03 -1.07
C LEU A 169 8.29 0.51 -0.01
N ILE A 170 8.31 1.81 0.17
CA ILE A 170 7.30 2.56 0.91
C ILE A 170 6.43 3.28 -0.10
N LEU A 171 5.16 2.90 -0.18
CA LEU A 171 4.18 3.53 -1.05
C LEU A 171 3.21 4.36 -0.21
N PRO A 172 3.35 5.70 -0.20
CA PRO A 172 2.44 6.56 0.53
C PRO A 172 1.04 6.50 -0.08
N LEU A 173 0.05 6.30 0.76
CA LEU A 173 -1.36 6.30 0.39
C LEU A 173 -2.10 7.35 1.21
N ARG A 174 -3.18 7.88 0.65
CA ARG A 174 -4.14 8.68 1.41
C ARG A 174 -5.52 8.07 1.26
N VAL A 175 -6.05 7.60 2.38
CA VAL A 175 -7.37 6.99 2.49
C VAL A 175 -8.25 7.91 3.32
N LEU A 176 -9.37 8.39 2.76
CA LEU A 176 -10.27 9.36 3.42
C LEU A 176 -9.52 10.54 4.06
N GLY A 177 -8.55 11.11 3.33
CA GLY A 177 -7.75 12.24 3.78
C GLY A 177 -6.64 11.91 4.80
N LYS A 178 -6.54 10.68 5.30
CA LYS A 178 -5.48 10.24 6.22
C LYS A 178 -4.31 9.61 5.47
N LYS A 179 -3.09 10.01 5.86
CA LYS A 179 -1.86 9.44 5.28
C LYS A 179 -1.51 8.14 5.97
N ILE A 180 -1.37 7.09 5.19
CA ILE A 180 -0.86 5.78 5.59
C ILE A 180 0.22 5.37 4.59
N ASP A 181 1.10 4.46 4.97
CA ASP A 181 2.08 3.89 4.05
C ASP A 181 1.80 2.40 3.85
N PHE A 182 1.85 1.95 2.61
CA PHE A 182 1.92 0.55 2.27
C PHE A 182 3.38 0.15 2.08
N VAL A 183 3.84 -0.82 2.85
CA VAL A 183 5.23 -1.26 2.87
C VAL A 183 5.33 -2.61 2.17
N ILE A 184 6.35 -2.79 1.32
CA ILE A 184 6.58 -4.04 0.58
C ILE A 184 8.05 -4.43 0.66
N THR A 185 8.33 -5.71 1.00
CA THR A 185 9.63 -6.35 0.82
C THR A 185 9.50 -7.60 -0.04
N ILE A 186 10.55 -7.97 -0.77
CA ILE A 186 10.59 -9.18 -1.59
C ILE A 186 11.83 -9.97 -1.22
N GLY A 187 11.67 -11.26 -0.92
CA GLY A 187 12.75 -12.17 -0.56
C GLY A 187 13.43 -11.90 0.78
N ASN A 188 12.92 -10.94 1.56
CA ASN A 188 13.48 -10.52 2.84
C ASN A 188 12.41 -10.43 3.91
N LYS A 189 12.78 -10.78 5.14
CA LYS A 189 11.91 -10.58 6.29
C LYS A 189 11.78 -9.10 6.62
N LEU A 190 10.57 -8.71 6.88
CA LEU A 190 10.23 -7.43 7.46
C LEU A 190 10.14 -7.63 8.98
N GLU A 191 11.10 -7.08 9.71
CA GLU A 191 11.14 -7.20 11.17
C GLU A 191 10.54 -5.94 11.81
N LEU A 192 9.75 -6.17 12.86
CA LEU A 192 9.32 -5.11 13.78
C LEU A 192 10.32 -5.05 14.94
N LYS A 193 10.86 -3.85 15.25
CA LYS A 193 11.79 -3.59 16.36
C LYS A 193 11.29 -2.47 17.24
#